data_03ab808761d4c630ecec376ce9f62a56
#
_entry.id   03ab808761d4c630ecec376ce9f62a56
#
_cell.length_a   1.000
_cell.length_b   1.000
_cell.length_c   1.000
_cell.angle_alpha   90.00
_cell.angle_beta   90.00
_cell.angle_gamma   90.00
#
_symmetry.space_group_name_H-M   'P 1'
#
loop_
_entity.id
_entity.type
_entity.pdbx_description
1 polymer ?
#
loop_
_entity_poly.entity_id
_entity_poly.type
_entity_poly.pdbx_seq_one_letter_code
_entity_poly.pdbx_strand_id
1 'polypeptide(L)'
;MVVIPPKKHFLALIVLQERETIMQRKIDQLEPFQRAISKAHLASAGIAIDSLEDPDKPLIAIANSWNEVCPGHEPLRQLAAEVKKGVLEAGGEPIEFNTIGMCDGVAQGHPGMRYCLPHRDLITDSCEAMIVGEGVFDGVVYMGSCDKIIPGMLNAAARINLPPPSLPQDPAMTR
;
A
#
# COMPACT_ATOMS: atom_id res chain seq x y z
N MET A 1 -14.67 -0.94 5.31
CA MET A 1 -13.52 -0.59 6.15
C MET A 1 -13.32 -1.70 7.16
N VAL A 2 -12.28 -2.49 6.99
CA VAL A 2 -11.92 -3.55 7.95
C VAL A 2 -10.79 -3.02 8.81
N VAL A 3 -11.03 -2.93 10.11
CA VAL A 3 -10.00 -2.57 11.10
C VAL A 3 -9.55 -3.88 11.75
N ILE A 4 -8.30 -4.27 11.53
CA ILE A 4 -7.71 -5.41 12.23
C ILE A 4 -7.34 -4.95 13.63
N PRO A 5 -7.89 -5.55 14.71
CA PRO A 5 -7.60 -5.11 16.07
C PRO A 5 -6.12 -5.29 16.41
N PRO A 6 -5.48 -4.29 17.03
CA PRO A 6 -4.04 -4.28 17.24
C PRO A 6 -3.63 -5.20 18.40
N LYS A 7 -2.65 -6.05 18.14
CA LYS A 7 -1.72 -6.44 19.21
C LYS A 7 -0.70 -5.30 19.32
N LYS A 8 -0.93 -4.39 20.29
CA LYS A 8 -0.07 -3.28 20.71
C LYS A 8 0.37 -2.29 19.57
N HIS A 9 -0.37 -1.18 19.42
CA HIS A 9 0.01 0.06 18.70
C HIS A 9 0.21 0.01 17.17
N PHE A 10 -0.36 -0.98 16.48
CA PHE A 10 -0.32 -1.07 15.03
C PHE A 10 -1.72 -0.86 14.43
N LEU A 11 -1.85 0.03 13.47
CA LEU A 11 -3.05 0.25 12.66
C LEU A 11 -2.73 -0.08 11.20
N ALA A 12 -3.28 -1.17 10.68
CA ALA A 12 -3.39 -1.38 9.24
C ALA A 12 -4.76 -0.88 8.80
N LEU A 13 -4.80 0.13 7.96
CA LEU A 13 -6.03 0.63 7.36
C LEU A 13 -6.22 -0.06 6.00
N ILE A 14 -7.14 -1.01 5.94
CA ILE A 14 -7.61 -1.59 4.69
C ILE A 14 -8.92 -0.89 4.34
N VAL A 15 -8.92 -0.09 3.29
CA VAL A 15 -10.15 0.54 2.79
C VAL A 15 -10.79 -0.43 1.81
N LEU A 16 -11.85 -1.12 2.22
CA LEU A 16 -12.65 -2.01 1.37
C LEU A 16 -13.97 -1.32 1.05
N GLN A 17 -14.33 -1.24 -0.21
CA GLN A 17 -15.64 -0.77 -0.65
C GLN A 17 -16.27 -1.85 -1.52
N GLU A 18 -17.50 -2.25 -1.19
CA GLU A 18 -18.26 -3.22 -1.98
C GLU A 18 -18.61 -2.62 -3.35
N ARG A 19 -18.21 -3.30 -4.43
CA ARG A 19 -18.74 -3.05 -5.77
C ARG A 19 -19.02 -4.37 -6.47
N GLU A 20 -20.21 -4.51 -6.96
CA GLU A 20 -20.70 -5.66 -7.74
C GLU A 20 -20.22 -5.71 -9.21
N THR A 21 -19.26 -4.88 -9.60
CA THR A 21 -18.78 -4.84 -10.98
C THR A 21 -17.37 -5.38 -11.06
N ILE A 22 -17.16 -6.41 -11.86
CA ILE A 22 -15.81 -6.88 -12.26
C ILE A 22 -15.10 -5.69 -12.93
N MET A 23 -14.24 -5.01 -12.19
CA MET A 23 -13.44 -3.92 -12.75
C MET A 23 -12.21 -4.51 -13.42
N GLN A 24 -12.04 -4.19 -14.69
CA GLN A 24 -10.80 -4.49 -15.41
C GLN A 24 -9.61 -3.88 -14.66
N ARG A 25 -8.52 -4.65 -14.47
CA ARG A 25 -7.30 -4.18 -13.79
C ARG A 25 -6.75 -2.91 -14.44
N LYS A 26 -6.16 -2.03 -13.66
CA LYS A 26 -5.56 -0.78 -14.16
C LYS A 26 -4.51 -1.02 -15.24
N ILE A 27 -3.63 -2.01 -15.04
CA ILE A 27 -2.59 -2.35 -16.01
C ILE A 27 -3.19 -2.82 -17.35
N ASP A 28 -4.35 -3.46 -17.34
CA ASP A 28 -5.01 -3.96 -18.56
C ASP A 28 -5.79 -2.86 -19.30
N GLN A 29 -6.01 -1.71 -18.67
CA GLN A 29 -6.59 -0.52 -19.30
C GLN A 29 -5.56 0.31 -20.08
N LEU A 30 -4.25 0.04 -19.90
CA LEU A 30 -3.19 0.73 -20.63
C LEU A 30 -3.20 0.35 -22.11
N GLU A 31 -2.76 1.29 -22.96
CA GLU A 31 -2.51 1.01 -24.37
C GLU A 31 -1.55 -0.17 -24.54
N PRO A 32 -1.68 -1.01 -25.60
CA PRO A 32 -0.94 -2.27 -25.72
C PRO A 32 0.58 -2.14 -25.54
N PHE A 33 1.17 -1.09 -26.09
CA PHE A 33 2.62 -0.86 -25.97
C PHE A 33 3.03 -0.49 -24.53
N GLN A 34 2.28 0.42 -23.90
CA GLN A 34 2.53 0.83 -22.51
C GLN A 34 2.34 -0.35 -21.55
N ARG A 35 1.28 -1.13 -21.74
CA ARG A 35 1.01 -2.35 -20.96
C ARG A 35 2.16 -3.35 -21.05
N ALA A 36 2.67 -3.60 -22.26
CA ALA A 36 3.78 -4.52 -22.46
C ALA A 36 5.06 -4.04 -21.76
N ILE A 37 5.37 -2.74 -21.81
CA ILE A 37 6.51 -2.15 -21.11
C ILE A 37 6.34 -2.26 -19.60
N SER A 38 5.17 -1.87 -19.06
CA SER A 38 4.89 -1.93 -17.62
C SER A 38 5.03 -3.36 -17.09
N LYS A 39 4.43 -4.36 -17.78
CA LYS A 39 4.57 -5.76 -17.40
C LYS A 39 6.03 -6.24 -17.45
N ALA A 40 6.80 -5.85 -18.47
CA ALA A 40 8.21 -6.20 -18.59
C ALA A 40 9.06 -5.64 -17.44
N HIS A 41 8.82 -4.39 -17.04
CA HIS A 41 9.52 -3.77 -15.91
C HIS A 41 9.13 -4.42 -14.57
N LEU A 42 7.86 -4.67 -14.33
CA LEU A 42 7.39 -5.37 -13.13
C LEU A 42 7.96 -6.79 -13.04
N ALA A 43 8.00 -7.53 -14.16
CA ALA A 43 8.63 -8.85 -14.22
C ALA A 43 10.14 -8.76 -13.92
N SER A 44 10.82 -7.75 -14.44
CA SER A 44 12.25 -7.50 -14.16
C SER A 44 12.49 -7.13 -12.69
N ALA A 45 11.50 -6.55 -12.01
CA ALA A 45 11.52 -6.28 -10.57
C ALA A 45 11.20 -7.52 -9.72
N GLY A 46 10.90 -8.66 -10.35
CA GLY A 46 10.68 -9.93 -9.67
C GLY A 46 9.21 -10.35 -9.51
N ILE A 47 8.26 -9.62 -10.09
CA ILE A 47 6.86 -10.02 -10.09
C ILE A 47 6.66 -11.18 -11.09
N ALA A 48 5.97 -12.23 -10.68
CA ALA A 48 5.74 -13.40 -11.52
C ALA A 48 4.95 -13.05 -12.78
N ILE A 49 5.42 -13.49 -13.94
CA ILE A 49 4.77 -13.22 -15.23
C ILE A 49 3.34 -13.76 -15.23
N ASP A 50 3.11 -14.96 -14.68
CA ASP A 50 1.77 -15.55 -14.58
C ASP A 50 0.80 -14.63 -13.81
N SER A 51 1.27 -13.95 -12.75
CA SER A 51 0.46 -12.96 -12.01
C SER A 51 0.17 -11.70 -12.84
N LEU A 52 1.10 -11.30 -13.71
CA LEU A 52 0.92 -10.14 -14.57
C LEU A 52 0.00 -10.43 -15.78
N GLU A 53 -0.08 -11.68 -16.20
CA GLU A 53 -0.96 -12.10 -17.30
C GLU A 53 -2.37 -12.54 -16.83
N ASP A 54 -2.54 -12.88 -15.57
CA ASP A 54 -3.83 -13.27 -14.99
C ASP A 54 -4.75 -12.04 -14.82
N PRO A 55 -5.84 -11.92 -15.60
CA PRO A 55 -6.73 -10.75 -15.52
C PRO A 55 -7.54 -10.69 -14.22
N ASP A 56 -7.67 -11.80 -13.52
CA ASP A 56 -8.44 -11.90 -12.27
C ASP A 56 -7.58 -11.64 -11.03
N LYS A 57 -6.27 -11.42 -11.20
CA LYS A 57 -5.32 -11.18 -10.10
C LYS A 57 -4.97 -9.69 -9.97
N PRO A 58 -5.63 -8.92 -9.08
CA PRO A 58 -5.40 -7.49 -8.92
C PRO A 58 -4.00 -7.21 -8.36
N LEU A 59 -3.36 -6.12 -8.82
CA LEU A 59 -2.08 -5.64 -8.32
C LEU A 59 -2.30 -4.72 -7.12
N ILE A 60 -1.83 -5.14 -5.95
CA ILE A 60 -2.06 -4.44 -4.68
C ILE A 60 -0.77 -3.78 -4.21
N ALA A 61 -0.76 -2.45 -4.19
CA ALA A 61 0.33 -1.69 -3.61
C ALA A 61 0.37 -1.86 -2.08
N ILE A 62 1.56 -2.01 -1.51
CA ILE A 62 1.80 -1.95 -0.08
C ILE A 62 2.72 -0.75 0.19
N ALA A 63 2.12 0.36 0.62
CA ALA A 63 2.85 1.55 1.02
C ALA A 63 3.36 1.38 2.45
N ASN A 64 4.65 1.11 2.62
CA ASN A 64 5.26 0.80 3.91
C ASN A 64 6.19 1.94 4.37
N SER A 65 6.04 2.40 5.61
CA SER A 65 6.93 3.39 6.25
C SER A 65 8.05 2.75 7.08
N TRP A 66 8.37 1.48 6.82
CA TRP A 66 9.43 0.79 7.54
C TRP A 66 10.75 1.56 7.51
N ASN A 67 11.38 1.66 8.67
CA ASN A 67 12.77 2.11 8.85
C ASN A 67 13.30 1.66 10.22
N GLU A 68 14.60 1.74 10.41
CA GLU A 68 15.29 1.36 11.65
C GLU A 68 15.44 2.53 12.64
N VAL A 69 14.98 3.73 12.28
CA VAL A 69 15.12 4.94 13.10
C VAL A 69 13.97 5.07 14.12
N CYS A 70 12.77 4.74 13.70
CA CYS A 70 11.58 4.86 14.54
C CYS A 70 11.22 3.51 15.18
N PRO A 71 11.15 3.40 16.52
CA PRO A 71 10.80 2.14 17.18
C PRO A 71 9.44 1.57 16.77
N GLY A 72 8.48 2.42 16.40
CA GLY A 72 7.17 1.99 15.89
C GLY A 72 7.21 1.48 14.45
N HIS A 73 8.28 1.75 13.69
CA HIS A 73 8.44 1.35 12.29
C HIS A 73 9.31 0.11 12.08
N GLU A 74 10.19 -0.18 13.02
CA GLU A 74 11.04 -1.37 12.95
C GLU A 74 10.27 -2.67 12.68
N PRO A 75 9.14 -2.96 13.37
CA PRO A 75 8.39 -4.19 13.16
C PRO A 75 7.67 -4.25 11.79
N LEU A 76 7.52 -3.14 11.08
CA LEU A 76 6.75 -3.07 9.83
C LEU A 76 7.34 -3.96 8.73
N ARG A 77 8.67 -4.22 8.78
CA ARG A 77 9.32 -5.13 7.83
C ARG A 77 8.76 -6.56 7.93
N GLN A 78 8.61 -7.06 9.16
CA GLN A 78 8.07 -8.40 9.38
C GLN A 78 6.56 -8.44 9.12
N LEU A 79 5.86 -7.40 9.55
CA LEU A 79 4.41 -7.27 9.32
C LEU A 79 4.07 -7.17 7.82
N ALA A 80 4.92 -6.55 7.01
CA ALA A 80 4.72 -6.49 5.56
C ALA A 80 4.75 -7.88 4.92
N ALA A 81 5.55 -8.80 5.43
CA ALA A 81 5.57 -10.18 4.96
C ALA A 81 4.22 -10.89 5.22
N GLU A 82 3.62 -10.67 6.38
CA GLU A 82 2.29 -11.21 6.70
C GLU A 82 1.18 -10.56 5.88
N VAL A 83 1.28 -9.25 5.64
CA VAL A 83 0.34 -8.53 4.75
C VAL A 83 0.42 -9.08 3.33
N LYS A 84 1.63 -9.26 2.79
CA LYS A 84 1.83 -9.88 1.46
C LYS A 84 1.20 -11.26 1.37
N LYS A 85 1.40 -12.08 2.40
CA LYS A 85 0.79 -13.40 2.47
C LYS A 85 -0.74 -13.32 2.44
N GLY A 86 -1.34 -12.43 3.25
CA GLY A 86 -2.79 -12.22 3.24
C GLY A 86 -3.33 -11.74 1.91
N VAL A 87 -2.60 -10.87 1.19
CA VAL A 87 -2.97 -10.42 -0.17
C VAL A 87 -2.92 -11.59 -1.15
N LEU A 88 -1.87 -12.43 -1.09
CA LEU A 88 -1.75 -13.62 -1.94
C LEU A 88 -2.86 -14.64 -1.66
N GLU A 89 -3.17 -14.90 -0.39
CA GLU A 89 -4.25 -15.80 0.03
C GLU A 89 -5.62 -15.30 -0.44
N ALA A 90 -5.79 -13.99 -0.56
CA ALA A 90 -6.98 -13.36 -1.08
C ALA A 90 -7.00 -13.24 -2.63
N GLY A 91 -6.03 -13.82 -3.33
CA GLY A 91 -5.96 -13.85 -4.79
C GLY A 91 -5.36 -12.62 -5.46
N GLY A 92 -4.78 -11.68 -4.71
CA GLY A 92 -4.08 -10.51 -5.26
C GLY A 92 -2.58 -10.73 -5.42
N GLU A 93 -1.91 -9.83 -6.15
CA GLU A 93 -0.45 -9.75 -6.25
C GLU A 93 0.07 -8.55 -5.44
N PRO A 94 0.81 -8.77 -4.33
CA PRO A 94 1.30 -7.69 -3.48
C PRO A 94 2.60 -7.10 -4.02
N ILE A 95 2.65 -5.78 -4.19
CA ILE A 95 3.84 -5.05 -4.63
C ILE A 95 4.14 -3.98 -3.59
N GLU A 96 5.27 -4.12 -2.89
CA GLU A 96 5.65 -3.23 -1.79
C GLU A 96 6.59 -2.13 -2.27
N PHE A 97 6.36 -0.92 -1.77
CA PHE A 97 7.29 0.20 -1.86
C PHE A 97 7.38 0.93 -0.51
N ASN A 98 8.48 1.64 -0.29
CA ASN A 98 8.69 2.42 0.93
C ASN A 98 8.36 3.89 0.73
N THR A 99 7.78 4.48 1.78
CA THR A 99 7.74 5.93 1.98
C THR A 99 8.58 6.32 3.20
N ILE A 100 8.90 7.61 3.34
CA ILE A 100 9.62 8.11 4.51
C ILE A 100 8.78 8.02 5.78
N GLY A 101 9.43 7.98 6.93
CA GLY A 101 8.79 8.01 8.25
C GLY A 101 9.76 8.58 9.28
N MET A 102 9.76 9.90 9.47
CA MET A 102 10.59 10.56 10.47
C MET A 102 10.10 10.25 11.87
N CYS A 103 11.00 9.97 12.80
CA CYS A 103 10.69 9.80 14.21
C CYS A 103 10.78 11.14 14.95
N ASP A 104 9.66 11.67 15.39
CA ASP A 104 9.61 12.89 16.21
C ASP A 104 10.19 12.68 17.62
N GLY A 105 10.12 11.44 18.14
CA GLY A 105 10.79 11.09 19.40
C GLY A 105 12.32 11.22 19.32
N VAL A 106 12.93 10.83 18.20
CA VAL A 106 14.36 11.05 17.96
C VAL A 106 14.69 12.54 17.76
N ALA A 107 13.80 13.26 17.09
CA ALA A 107 13.99 14.69 16.82
C ALA A 107 13.63 15.60 18.01
N GLN A 108 13.06 15.05 19.08
CA GLN A 108 12.58 15.83 20.24
C GLN A 108 13.73 16.60 20.89
N GLY A 109 13.48 17.88 21.13
CA GLY A 109 14.41 18.78 21.82
C GLY A 109 15.52 19.38 20.92
N HIS A 110 15.52 19.12 19.60
CA HIS A 110 16.46 19.76 18.68
C HIS A 110 15.77 20.35 17.44
N PRO A 111 16.49 21.16 16.61
CA PRO A 111 15.91 21.87 15.47
C PRO A 111 15.23 20.98 14.42
N GLY A 112 15.54 19.69 14.39
CA GLY A 112 14.89 18.70 13.50
C GLY A 112 13.38 18.56 13.70
N MET A 113 12.85 18.93 14.87
CA MET A 113 11.41 18.92 15.12
C MET A 113 10.58 19.74 14.11
N ARG A 114 11.19 20.74 13.48
CA ARG A 114 10.53 21.54 12.42
C ARG A 114 10.08 20.72 11.22
N TYR A 115 10.66 19.53 11.01
CA TYR A 115 10.31 18.63 9.92
C TYR A 115 9.14 17.69 10.24
N CYS A 116 8.68 17.63 11.48
CA CYS A 116 7.61 16.71 11.90
C CYS A 116 6.29 16.92 11.17
N LEU A 117 5.91 18.17 10.90
CA LEU A 117 4.70 18.46 10.14
C LEU A 117 4.93 18.38 8.62
N PRO A 118 6.00 18.97 8.05
CA PRO A 118 6.25 18.89 6.62
C PRO A 118 6.41 17.46 6.09
N HIS A 119 7.02 16.54 6.86
CA HIS A 119 7.19 15.17 6.36
C HIS A 119 5.86 14.41 6.20
N ARG A 120 4.81 14.80 6.91
CA ARG A 120 3.46 14.26 6.69
C ARG A 120 3.00 14.50 5.25
N ASP A 121 3.24 15.70 4.72
CA ASP A 121 2.87 16.05 3.35
C ASP A 121 3.77 15.30 2.35
N LEU A 122 5.07 15.16 2.65
CA LEU A 122 5.98 14.34 1.85
C LEU A 122 5.58 12.87 1.80
N ILE A 123 5.03 12.30 2.88
CA ILE A 123 4.47 10.94 2.88
C ILE A 123 3.29 10.87 1.91
N THR A 124 2.38 11.83 2.00
CA THR A 124 1.22 11.92 1.10
C THR A 124 1.67 11.99 -0.36
N ASP A 125 2.58 12.91 -0.67
CA ASP A 125 3.09 13.13 -2.03
C ASP A 125 3.87 11.93 -2.56
N SER A 126 4.68 11.27 -1.73
CA SER A 126 5.42 10.07 -2.14
C SER A 126 4.49 8.89 -2.44
N CYS A 127 3.45 8.69 -1.64
CA CYS A 127 2.45 7.66 -1.90
C CYS A 127 1.69 7.96 -3.20
N GLU A 128 1.28 9.21 -3.42
CA GLU A 128 0.60 9.62 -4.65
C GLU A 128 1.50 9.42 -5.88
N ALA A 129 2.76 9.85 -5.80
CA ALA A 129 3.72 9.69 -6.89
C ALA A 129 3.93 8.23 -7.29
N MET A 130 4.04 7.33 -6.31
CA MET A 130 4.18 5.89 -6.57
C MET A 130 2.89 5.29 -7.11
N ILE A 131 1.75 5.56 -6.50
CA ILE A 131 0.50 4.87 -6.82
C ILE A 131 -0.13 5.40 -8.10
N VAL A 132 -0.22 6.73 -8.22
CA VAL A 132 -0.82 7.39 -9.41
C VAL A 132 0.18 7.48 -10.54
N GLY A 133 1.45 7.75 -10.24
CA GLY A 133 2.52 7.85 -11.25
C GLY A 133 2.77 6.52 -11.97
N GLU A 134 2.82 5.40 -11.23
CA GLU A 134 2.93 4.07 -11.85
C GLU A 134 1.63 3.65 -12.57
N GLY A 135 0.46 4.03 -12.04
CA GLY A 135 -0.83 3.86 -12.69
C GLY A 135 -1.30 2.42 -12.91
N VAL A 136 -0.66 1.44 -12.26
CA VAL A 136 -0.90 -0.01 -12.46
C VAL A 136 -1.63 -0.67 -11.30
N PHE A 137 -1.76 -0.01 -10.17
CA PHE A 137 -2.31 -0.59 -8.95
C PHE A 137 -3.84 -0.53 -8.90
N ASP A 138 -4.45 -1.64 -8.52
CA ASP A 138 -5.90 -1.79 -8.36
C ASP A 138 -6.37 -1.47 -6.95
N GLY A 139 -5.45 -1.49 -5.98
CA GLY A 139 -5.72 -1.15 -4.59
C GLY A 139 -4.46 -0.91 -3.78
N VAL A 140 -4.62 -0.41 -2.56
CA VAL A 140 -3.49 -0.03 -1.69
C VAL A 140 -3.72 -0.48 -0.25
N VAL A 141 -2.68 -1.02 0.36
CA VAL A 141 -2.56 -1.22 1.81
C VAL A 141 -1.53 -0.23 2.34
N TYR A 142 -1.92 0.60 3.30
CA TYR A 142 -1.04 1.56 3.96
C TYR A 142 -0.54 0.99 5.29
N MET A 143 0.78 0.97 5.47
CA MET A 143 1.44 0.44 6.66
C MET A 143 2.28 1.51 7.34
N GLY A 144 1.84 1.96 8.50
CA GLY A 144 2.51 2.98 9.27
C GLY A 144 2.19 2.93 10.75
N SER A 145 2.96 3.64 11.52
CA SER A 145 2.72 3.91 12.93
C SER A 145 3.01 5.38 13.24
N CYS A 146 2.82 5.80 14.47
CA CYS A 146 3.06 7.17 14.92
C CYS A 146 2.05 8.22 14.42
N ASP A 147 2.03 9.33 15.14
CA ASP A 147 0.99 10.35 15.09
C ASP A 147 1.06 11.30 13.88
N LYS A 148 2.15 11.28 13.11
CA LYS A 148 2.32 12.08 11.89
C LYS A 148 2.28 11.22 10.63
N ILE A 149 2.77 9.99 10.72
CA ILE A 149 2.83 9.07 9.57
C ILE A 149 1.43 8.57 9.21
N ILE A 150 0.65 8.15 10.20
CA ILE A 150 -0.73 7.70 9.98
C ILE A 150 -1.58 8.79 9.29
N PRO A 151 -1.61 10.06 9.76
CA PRO A 151 -2.32 11.12 9.04
C PRO A 151 -1.78 11.38 7.62
N GLY A 152 -0.47 11.27 7.41
CA GLY A 152 0.11 11.37 6.06
C GLY A 152 -0.42 10.30 5.11
N MET A 153 -0.51 9.06 5.57
CA MET A 153 -1.06 7.94 4.80
C MET A 153 -2.59 8.08 4.60
N LEU A 154 -3.32 8.56 5.60
CA LEU A 154 -4.75 8.85 5.47
C LEU A 154 -5.01 9.95 4.43
N ASN A 155 -4.19 11.00 4.42
CA ASN A 155 -4.27 12.05 3.41
C ASN A 155 -3.99 11.49 2.00
N ALA A 156 -2.99 10.61 1.87
CA ALA A 156 -2.71 9.91 0.61
C ALA A 156 -3.92 9.09 0.16
N ALA A 157 -4.49 8.29 1.05
CA ALA A 157 -5.67 7.48 0.76
C ALA A 157 -6.86 8.34 0.29
N ALA A 158 -7.11 9.48 0.95
CA ALA A 158 -8.18 10.40 0.58
C ALA A 158 -7.92 11.11 -0.76
N ARG A 159 -6.66 11.50 -1.02
CA ARG A 159 -6.27 12.20 -2.26
C ARG A 159 -6.28 11.28 -3.46
N ILE A 160 -5.73 10.08 -3.34
CA ILE A 160 -5.62 9.09 -4.40
C ILE A 160 -6.98 8.48 -4.72
N ASN A 161 -7.82 8.28 -3.69
CA ASN A 161 -9.18 7.76 -3.79
C ASN A 161 -9.29 6.55 -4.75
N LEU A 162 -8.30 5.66 -4.71
CA LEU A 162 -8.41 4.37 -5.38
C LEU A 162 -9.52 3.58 -4.72
N PRO A 163 -10.43 2.97 -5.52
CA PRO A 163 -11.35 2.01 -4.96
C PRO A 163 -10.54 0.87 -4.33
N PRO A 164 -10.98 0.32 -3.20
CA PRO A 164 -10.36 -0.87 -2.66
C PRO A 164 -10.50 -2.02 -3.66
N PRO A 165 -9.52 -2.93 -3.71
CA PRO A 165 -9.63 -4.11 -4.55
C PRO A 165 -10.84 -4.94 -4.13
N SER A 166 -11.67 -5.31 -5.08
CA SER A 166 -12.64 -6.38 -4.90
C SER A 166 -11.87 -7.70 -4.91
N LEU A 167 -11.39 -8.13 -3.75
CA LEU A 167 -10.86 -9.48 -3.63
C LEU A 167 -12.02 -10.47 -3.72
N PRO A 168 -11.86 -11.63 -4.40
CA PRO A 168 -12.87 -12.65 -4.43
C PRO A 168 -13.26 -13.02 -3.00
N GLN A 169 -14.53 -12.91 -2.65
CA GLN A 169 -15.00 -13.37 -1.36
C GLN A 169 -14.99 -14.89 -1.37
N ASP A 170 -14.17 -15.50 -0.51
CA ASP A 170 -14.29 -16.94 -0.24
C ASP A 170 -15.68 -17.21 0.36
N PRO A 171 -16.53 -18.01 -0.31
CA PRO A 171 -17.87 -18.34 0.20
C PRO A 171 -17.84 -19.04 1.56
N ALA A 172 -16.67 -19.53 2.01
CA ALA A 172 -16.50 -20.18 3.30
C ALA A 172 -16.39 -19.20 4.48
N MET A 173 -16.16 -17.90 4.24
CA MET A 173 -16.07 -16.89 5.30
C MET A 173 -17.41 -16.24 5.69
N THR A 174 -18.51 -16.64 5.09
CA THR A 174 -19.85 -16.11 5.36
C THR A 174 -20.72 -17.04 6.26
N ARG A 175 -20.09 -17.87 7.10
CA ARG A 175 -20.81 -18.69 8.10
C ARG A 175 -20.38 -18.34 9.52
#